data_272ef9e368cc4a5bb4c035fb35569439
#
_entry.id   272ef9e368cc4a5bb4c035fb35569439
#
_cell.length_a   1.000
_cell.length_b   1.000
_cell.length_c   1.000
_cell.angle_alpha   90.00
_cell.angle_beta   90.00
_cell.angle_gamma   90.00
#
_symmetry.space_group_name_H-M   'P 1'
#
loop_
_entity.id
_entity.type
_entity.pdbx_description
1 polymer ?
#
loop_
_entity_poly.entity_id
_entity_poly.type
_entity_poly.pdbx_seq_one_letter_code
_entity_poly.pdbx_strand_id
1 'polypeptide(L)'
;MPNVVRVGDKNESGGEVLAGSKKGIFKGCGVARVEDPVSCPKHGDNRIAQGNPKMLDEGRAVAEDGHLCECGCHLIASLRGSGSR
;
A
#
# COMPACT_ATOMS: atom_id res chain seq x y z
N MET A 1 5.77 -7.30 -13.52
CA MET A 1 4.52 -6.98 -12.84
C MET A 1 4.80 -6.17 -11.58
N PRO A 2 4.07 -5.07 -11.35
CA PRO A 2 4.32 -4.25 -10.17
C PRO A 2 4.02 -5.02 -8.88
N ASN A 3 4.74 -4.68 -7.83
CA ASN A 3 4.54 -5.30 -6.54
C ASN A 3 3.42 -4.57 -5.80
N VAL A 4 2.38 -5.30 -5.45
CA VAL A 4 1.23 -4.73 -4.74
C VAL A 4 1.59 -4.54 -3.27
N VAL A 5 1.21 -3.38 -2.72
CA VAL A 5 1.39 -3.10 -1.29
C VAL A 5 0.20 -3.68 -0.53
N ARG A 6 0.46 -4.28 0.61
CA ARG A 6 -0.56 -4.95 1.43
C ARG A 6 -0.52 -4.43 2.85
N VAL A 7 -1.56 -4.76 3.62
CA VAL A 7 -1.59 -4.42 5.04
C VAL A 7 -0.34 -4.96 5.73
N GLY A 8 0.30 -4.12 6.53
CA GLY A 8 1.52 -4.48 7.23
C GLY A 8 2.79 -4.15 6.49
N ASP A 9 2.70 -3.79 5.20
CA ASP A 9 3.88 -3.38 4.44
C ASP A 9 4.35 -2.03 4.93
N LYS A 10 5.64 -1.77 4.76
CA LYS A 10 6.31 -0.61 5.35
C LYS A 10 6.37 0.57 4.38
N ASN A 11 6.66 1.74 4.92
CA ASN A 11 7.06 2.88 4.10
C ASN A 11 8.50 3.24 4.42
N GLU A 12 9.06 4.19 3.68
CA GLU A 12 10.48 4.52 3.81
C GLU A 12 10.86 5.11 5.16
N SER A 13 9.88 5.58 5.92
CA SER A 13 10.14 6.14 7.24
C SER A 13 9.99 5.11 8.37
N GLY A 14 9.73 3.87 8.03
CA GLY A 14 9.58 2.81 9.03
C GLY A 14 8.17 2.62 9.54
N GLY A 15 7.20 3.37 9.00
CA GLY A 15 5.79 3.16 9.32
C GLY A 15 5.22 1.99 8.53
N GLU A 16 3.94 1.73 8.69
CA GLU A 16 3.32 0.60 8.01
C GLU A 16 1.87 0.89 7.64
N VAL A 17 1.38 0.12 6.67
CA VAL A 17 -0.02 0.18 6.27
C VAL A 17 -0.87 -0.44 7.37
N LEU A 18 -1.85 0.32 7.86
CA LEU A 18 -2.64 -0.08 9.02
C LEU A 18 -3.90 -0.84 8.64
N ALA A 19 -4.46 -0.61 7.46
CA ALA A 19 -5.67 -1.28 7.02
C ALA A 19 -5.69 -1.33 5.50
N GLY A 20 -6.47 -2.25 4.96
CA GLY A 20 -6.61 -2.41 3.54
C GLY A 20 -7.89 -3.13 3.18
N SER A 21 -7.94 -3.69 1.98
CA SER A 21 -9.13 -4.36 1.50
C SER A 21 -9.44 -5.61 2.31
N LYS A 22 -10.72 -5.81 2.60
CA LYS A 22 -11.17 -7.05 3.23
C LYS A 22 -11.51 -8.10 2.19
N LYS A 23 -11.74 -7.69 0.96
CA LYS A 23 -12.10 -8.60 -0.13
C LYS A 23 -10.93 -8.89 -1.06
N GLY A 24 -10.11 -7.89 -1.32
CA GLY A 24 -8.95 -8.05 -2.20
C GLY A 24 -7.76 -8.57 -1.43
N ILE A 25 -7.73 -9.87 -1.19
CA ILE A 25 -6.66 -10.50 -0.44
C ILE A 25 -5.61 -11.04 -1.40
N PHE A 26 -4.36 -10.70 -1.16
CA PHE A 26 -3.25 -11.18 -1.97
C PHE A 26 -2.20 -11.78 -1.06
N LYS A 27 -1.96 -13.08 -1.22
CA LYS A 27 -0.98 -13.81 -0.41
C LYS A 27 -1.24 -13.65 1.10
N GLY A 28 -2.51 -13.72 1.47
CA GLY A 28 -2.90 -13.72 2.87
C GLY A 28 -3.12 -12.36 3.51
N CYS A 29 -2.83 -11.27 2.80
CA CYS A 29 -3.01 -9.92 3.33
C CYS A 29 -3.86 -9.09 2.39
N GLY A 30 -4.66 -8.20 2.96
CA GLY A 30 -5.48 -7.29 2.16
C GLY A 30 -4.61 -6.30 1.40
N VAL A 31 -4.98 -6.04 0.15
CA VAL A 31 -4.24 -5.05 -0.64
C VAL A 31 -4.51 -3.64 -0.12
N ALA A 32 -3.49 -2.79 -0.15
CA ALA A 32 -3.61 -1.39 0.25
C ALA A 32 -4.13 -0.57 -0.93
N ARG A 33 -4.90 0.47 -0.63
CA ARG A 33 -5.53 1.29 -1.66
C ARG A 33 -5.36 2.76 -1.30
N VAL A 34 -5.61 3.61 -2.29
CA VAL A 34 -5.63 5.06 -2.03
C VAL A 34 -6.60 5.35 -0.89
N GLU A 35 -6.16 6.21 0.03
CA GLU A 35 -6.87 6.63 1.23
C GLU A 35 -6.87 5.62 2.38
N ASP A 36 -6.23 4.48 2.21
CA ASP A 36 -6.07 3.57 3.33
C ASP A 36 -5.04 4.16 4.31
N PRO A 37 -5.25 3.93 5.62
CA PRO A 37 -4.38 4.55 6.62
C PRO A 37 -3.00 3.90 6.69
N VAL A 38 -2.00 4.75 6.89
CA VAL A 38 -0.63 4.31 7.13
C VAL A 38 -0.08 5.08 8.31
N SER A 39 0.78 4.44 9.08
CA SER A 39 1.50 5.14 10.14
C SER A 39 2.80 5.67 9.57
N CYS A 40 3.29 6.75 10.14
CA CYS A 40 4.56 7.31 9.76
C CYS A 40 5.21 7.90 10.99
N PRO A 41 6.27 7.27 11.53
CA PRO A 41 6.90 7.78 12.76
C PRO A 41 7.38 9.22 12.62
N LYS A 42 7.67 9.64 11.39
CA LYS A 42 8.21 10.96 11.12
C LYS A 42 7.14 12.02 10.97
N HIS A 43 5.97 11.66 10.42
CA HIS A 43 4.94 12.63 10.07
C HIS A 43 3.58 12.36 10.73
N GLY A 44 3.47 11.27 11.48
CA GLY A 44 2.19 10.87 12.06
C GLY A 44 1.33 10.07 11.10
N ASP A 45 0.22 9.58 11.58
CA ASP A 45 -0.68 8.78 10.75
C ASP A 45 -1.23 9.62 9.60
N ASN A 46 -1.24 9.02 8.42
CA ASN A 46 -1.76 9.67 7.23
C ASN A 46 -2.32 8.59 6.30
N ARG A 47 -2.50 8.91 5.02
CA ARG A 47 -3.15 8.02 4.08
C ARG A 47 -2.33 7.86 2.82
N ILE A 48 -2.60 6.75 2.11
CA ILE A 48 -1.99 6.50 0.81
C ILE A 48 -2.55 7.49 -0.19
N ALA A 49 -1.67 8.19 -0.90
CA ALA A 49 -2.07 9.23 -1.85
C ALA A 49 -2.09 8.74 -3.30
N GLN A 50 -1.34 7.71 -3.63
CA GLN A 50 -1.22 7.23 -5.01
C GLN A 50 -1.55 5.76 -5.13
N GLY A 51 -2.11 5.38 -6.28
CA GLY A 51 -2.38 3.99 -6.60
C GLY A 51 -2.47 3.84 -8.10
N ASN A 52 -2.56 2.60 -8.56
CA ASN A 52 -2.65 2.28 -9.97
C ASN A 52 -4.11 2.41 -10.42
N PRO A 53 -4.44 3.39 -11.28
CA PRO A 53 -5.84 3.60 -11.69
C PRO A 53 -6.42 2.45 -12.49
N LYS A 54 -5.58 1.54 -12.96
CA LYS A 54 -6.05 0.35 -13.70
C LYS A 54 -6.34 -0.82 -12.79
N MET A 55 -5.97 -0.74 -11.52
CA MET A 55 -6.23 -1.79 -10.54
C MET A 55 -7.09 -1.21 -9.43
N LEU A 56 -8.39 -1.40 -9.55
CA LEU A 56 -9.31 -0.88 -8.55
C LEU A 56 -9.82 -1.98 -7.63
N ASP A 57 -9.92 -1.67 -6.36
CA ASP A 57 -10.53 -2.53 -5.36
C ASP A 57 -11.59 -1.70 -4.66
N GLU A 58 -12.84 -2.08 -4.84
CA GLU A 58 -13.99 -1.33 -4.31
C GLU A 58 -13.97 0.14 -4.73
N GLY A 59 -13.54 0.37 -5.97
CA GLY A 59 -13.54 1.71 -6.55
C GLY A 59 -12.31 2.55 -6.21
N ARG A 60 -11.36 2.00 -5.45
CA ARG A 60 -10.14 2.73 -5.09
C ARG A 60 -8.92 2.08 -5.73
N ALA A 61 -8.00 2.92 -6.19
CA ALA A 61 -6.79 2.43 -6.86
C ALA A 61 -5.89 1.68 -5.88
N VAL A 62 -5.41 0.52 -6.29
CA VAL A 62 -4.53 -0.31 -5.47
C VAL A 62 -3.12 0.28 -5.48
N ALA A 63 -2.52 0.38 -4.30
CA ALA A 63 -1.18 0.92 -4.16
C ALA A 63 -0.13 -0.12 -4.52
N GLU A 64 0.95 0.35 -5.11
CA GLU A 64 2.07 -0.49 -5.53
C GLU A 64 3.36 0.07 -4.98
N ASP A 65 4.41 -0.77 -5.00
CA ASP A 65 5.72 -0.37 -4.52
C ASP A 65 6.14 0.96 -5.14
N GLY A 66 6.57 1.88 -4.30
CA GLY A 66 7.01 3.20 -4.75
C GLY A 66 5.95 4.27 -4.77
N HIS A 67 4.67 3.91 -4.61
CA HIS A 67 3.62 4.93 -4.54
C HIS A 67 3.72 5.72 -3.24
N LEU A 68 3.27 6.96 -3.28
CA LEU A 68 3.45 7.89 -2.17
C LEU A 68 2.26 7.92 -1.22
N CYS A 69 2.57 8.13 0.05
CA CYS A 69 1.59 8.52 1.06
C CYS A 69 1.40 10.04 1.03
N GLU A 70 0.38 10.53 1.70
CA GLU A 70 0.14 11.98 1.77
C GLU A 70 1.31 12.73 2.37
N CYS A 71 2.04 12.10 3.26
CA CYS A 71 3.22 12.73 3.88
C CYS A 71 4.44 12.78 2.96
N GLY A 72 4.37 12.16 1.79
CA GLY A 72 5.47 12.14 0.83
C GLY A 72 6.39 10.95 0.93
N CYS A 73 6.20 10.07 1.92
CA CYS A 73 7.01 8.86 2.03
C CYS A 73 6.48 7.81 1.05
N HIS A 74 7.36 7.08 0.41
CA HIS A 74 6.92 6.04 -0.51
C HIS A 74 6.73 4.70 0.20
N LEU A 75 5.80 3.92 -0.33
CA LEU A 75 5.50 2.60 0.19
C LEU A 75 6.47 1.57 -0.36
N ILE A 76 6.73 0.54 0.45
CA ILE A 76 7.65 -0.52 0.09
C ILE A 76 6.89 -1.85 0.19
N ALA A 77 6.72 -2.52 -0.94
CA ALA A 77 6.05 -3.81 -0.93
C ALA A 77 6.99 -4.86 -0.35
N SER A 78 6.51 -5.59 0.65
CA SER A 78 7.32 -6.64 1.26
C SER A 78 7.39 -7.89 0.39
N LEU A 79 6.37 -8.15 -0.41
CA LEU A 79 6.31 -9.32 -1.27
C LEU A 79 6.82 -8.96 -2.65
N ARG A 80 8.13 -8.91 -2.78
CA ARG A 80 8.77 -8.53 -4.03
C ARG A 80 8.73 -9.66 -5.02
N GLY A 81 8.56 -9.30 -6.30
CA GLY A 81 8.49 -10.28 -7.35
C GLY A 81 7.28 -11.15 -7.26
N SER A 82 6.23 -10.66 -6.59
CA SER A 82 5.03 -11.45 -6.34
C SER A 82 4.38 -11.94 -7.63
N GLY A 83 4.51 -11.20 -8.69
CA GLY A 83 3.94 -11.60 -9.97
C GLY A 83 4.83 -12.54 -10.76
N SER A 84 6.05 -12.75 -10.33
CA SER A 84 7.03 -13.54 -11.07
C SER A 84 7.33 -14.88 -10.42
N ARG A 85 6.74 -15.16 -9.31
CA ARG A 85 7.01 -16.42 -8.60
C ARG A 85 5.92 -17.41 -8.78
#